data_c9d683fd2102a9adbf25a54eaa5c2030
#
_entry.id   c9d683fd2102a9adbf25a54eaa5c2030
#
_cell.length_a   1.000
_cell.length_b   1.000
_cell.length_c   1.000
_cell.angle_alpha   90.00
_cell.angle_beta   90.00
_cell.angle_gamma   90.00
#
_symmetry.space_group_name_H-M   'P 1'
#
loop_
_entity.id
_entity.type
_entity.pdbx_description
1 polymer ?
#
loop_
_entity_poly.entity_id
_entity_poly.type
_entity_poly.pdbx_seq_one_letter_code
_entity_poly.pdbx_strand_id
1 'polypeptide(L)'
;MPELAVQQRIIDVALKSSPCLFHRVVLPDMSNGIEYLPDISECISDGHELYIFYTNDKGNEVEGRLRPEGLKLFHNRWHLLGYKNGSEFCAVPLDALTRIYLSGNRFQTDCRFSLAKRLSDSIGVVAPTGQQPEEVTLRAYGSFADYLRKHPFHHSQVERNDMGSFTSFDYTLLVTDELVDEILALGDKVEIAYPEKLRMKLLQKIGRIRNRYAT
;
A
#
# COMPACT_ATOMS: atom_id res chain seq x y z
N MET A 1 -8.04 -13.10 -3.25
CA MET A 1 -8.86 -13.11 -4.49
C MET A 1 -10.38 -13.14 -4.27
N PRO A 2 -10.93 -13.47 -3.07
CA PRO A 2 -12.39 -13.40 -2.87
C PRO A 2 -12.95 -11.98 -2.87
N GLU A 3 -12.20 -11.01 -2.40
CA GLU A 3 -12.66 -9.64 -2.18
C GLU A 3 -12.95 -8.86 -3.47
N LEU A 4 -12.07 -8.98 -4.46
CA LEU A 4 -12.30 -8.39 -5.79
C LEU A 4 -13.52 -8.98 -6.50
N ALA A 5 -13.73 -10.29 -6.35
CA ALA A 5 -14.88 -10.98 -6.92
C ALA A 5 -16.19 -10.55 -6.22
N VAL A 6 -16.15 -10.24 -4.93
CA VAL A 6 -17.31 -9.72 -4.18
C VAL A 6 -17.61 -8.28 -4.58
N GLN A 7 -16.60 -7.43 -4.70
CA GLN A 7 -16.76 -6.05 -5.17
C GLN A 7 -17.31 -5.99 -6.59
N GLN A 8 -16.75 -6.79 -7.50
CA GLN A 8 -17.25 -6.89 -8.88
C GLN A 8 -18.71 -7.37 -8.92
N ARG A 9 -19.05 -8.34 -8.07
CA ARG A 9 -20.42 -8.87 -7.97
C ARG A 9 -21.40 -7.84 -7.43
N ILE A 10 -20.99 -6.99 -6.47
CA ILE A 10 -21.81 -5.89 -5.94
C ILE A 10 -22.04 -4.86 -7.05
N ILE A 11 -21.01 -4.49 -7.79
CA ILE A 11 -21.10 -3.57 -8.93
C ILE A 11 -22.01 -4.15 -10.02
N ASP A 12 -21.84 -5.42 -10.39
CA ASP A 12 -22.65 -6.10 -11.40
C ASP A 12 -24.12 -6.21 -10.98
N VAL A 13 -24.39 -6.49 -9.71
CA VAL A 13 -25.75 -6.52 -9.16
C VAL A 13 -26.33 -5.11 -9.16
N ALA A 14 -25.59 -4.09 -8.73
CA ALA A 14 -26.06 -2.71 -8.73
C ALA A 14 -26.37 -2.20 -10.14
N LEU A 15 -25.52 -2.53 -11.13
CA LEU A 15 -25.72 -2.14 -12.54
C LEU A 15 -26.89 -2.89 -13.20
N LYS A 16 -27.16 -4.15 -12.81
CA LYS A 16 -28.20 -5.00 -13.45
C LYS A 16 -29.57 -4.88 -12.80
N SER A 17 -29.66 -4.43 -11.53
CA SER A 17 -30.89 -4.63 -10.75
C SER A 17 -31.86 -3.45 -10.74
N SER A 18 -31.45 -2.23 -10.93
CA SER A 18 -32.33 -1.04 -11.07
C SER A 18 -31.52 0.27 -11.12
N PRO A 19 -31.92 1.25 -11.94
CA PRO A 19 -31.37 2.61 -11.86
C PRO A 19 -31.45 3.25 -10.47
N CYS A 20 -32.45 2.86 -9.66
CA CYS A 20 -32.63 3.35 -8.30
C CYS A 20 -31.59 2.82 -7.29
N LEU A 21 -30.99 1.64 -7.55
CA LEU A 21 -29.97 1.08 -6.67
C LEU A 21 -28.61 1.78 -6.86
N PHE A 22 -28.31 2.23 -8.08
CA PHE A 22 -27.09 2.94 -8.37
C PHE A 22 -26.93 4.23 -7.53
N HIS A 23 -28.05 4.93 -7.26
CA HIS A 23 -28.04 6.12 -6.41
C HIS A 23 -27.94 5.83 -4.88
N ARG A 24 -27.97 4.56 -4.48
CA ARG A 24 -27.89 4.14 -3.07
C ARG A 24 -26.56 3.48 -2.71
N VAL A 25 -25.70 3.24 -3.69
CA VAL A 25 -24.36 2.68 -3.49
C VAL A 25 -23.35 3.81 -3.66
N VAL A 26 -22.69 4.19 -2.59
CA VAL A 26 -21.60 5.16 -2.64
C VAL A 26 -20.30 4.38 -2.68
N LEU A 27 -19.59 4.47 -3.79
CA LEU A 27 -18.23 3.95 -3.92
C LEU A 27 -17.24 5.06 -3.51
N PRO A 28 -16.07 4.71 -2.95
CA PRO A 28 -15.04 5.70 -2.70
C PRO A 28 -14.60 6.34 -4.04
N ASP A 29 -14.32 7.63 -3.99
CA ASP A 29 -13.75 8.33 -5.14
C ASP A 29 -12.40 7.70 -5.48
N MET A 30 -12.25 7.32 -6.74
CA MET A 30 -10.97 6.81 -7.24
C MET A 30 -10.05 7.99 -7.57
N SER A 31 -8.75 7.84 -7.28
CA SER A 31 -7.75 8.83 -7.69
C SER A 31 -7.70 8.95 -9.23
N ASN A 32 -7.25 10.11 -9.71
CA ASN A 32 -6.92 10.29 -11.13
C ASN A 32 -5.87 9.27 -11.58
N GLY A 33 -5.67 9.14 -12.91
CA GLY A 33 -4.68 8.22 -13.48
C GLY A 33 -5.21 6.82 -13.80
N ILE A 34 -6.50 6.54 -13.50
CA ILE A 34 -7.12 5.26 -13.85
C ILE A 34 -7.19 5.03 -15.36
N GLU A 35 -7.13 6.11 -16.14
CA GLU A 35 -7.06 6.07 -17.60
C GLU A 35 -5.81 5.35 -18.13
N TYR A 36 -4.74 5.28 -17.34
CA TYR A 36 -3.51 4.56 -17.69
C TYR A 36 -3.57 3.05 -17.42
N LEU A 37 -4.59 2.56 -16.67
CA LEU A 37 -4.67 1.14 -16.28
C LEU A 37 -4.68 0.17 -17.46
N PRO A 38 -5.46 0.40 -18.55
CA PRO A 38 -5.47 -0.50 -19.69
C PRO A 38 -4.09 -0.61 -20.35
N ASP A 39 -3.45 0.53 -20.66
CA ASP A 39 -2.15 0.58 -21.35
C ASP A 39 -1.05 -0.07 -20.52
N ILE A 40 -1.04 0.20 -19.20
CA ILE A 40 -0.08 -0.41 -18.27
C ILE A 40 -0.29 -1.92 -18.18
N SER A 41 -1.56 -2.38 -18.14
CA SER A 41 -1.87 -3.80 -18.07
C SER A 41 -1.42 -4.55 -19.32
N GLU A 42 -1.59 -3.95 -20.50
CA GLU A 42 -1.09 -4.48 -21.76
C GLU A 42 0.43 -4.53 -21.77
N CYS A 43 1.11 -3.46 -21.32
CA CYS A 43 2.58 -3.43 -21.23
C CYS A 43 3.14 -4.53 -20.31
N ILE A 44 2.47 -4.80 -19.17
CA ILE A 44 2.86 -5.89 -18.27
C ILE A 44 2.69 -7.24 -18.95
N SER A 45 1.57 -7.45 -19.65
CA SER A 45 1.27 -8.70 -20.35
C SER A 45 2.26 -8.98 -21.47
N ASP A 46 2.60 -7.96 -22.25
CA ASP A 46 3.44 -8.06 -23.43
C ASP A 46 4.94 -7.96 -23.14
N GLY A 47 5.32 -7.67 -21.90
CA GLY A 47 6.71 -7.53 -21.48
C GLY A 47 7.39 -6.28 -22.07
N HIS A 48 6.67 -5.14 -22.10
CA HIS A 48 7.23 -3.87 -22.55
C HIS A 48 7.65 -2.98 -21.39
N GLU A 49 8.87 -2.44 -21.46
CA GLU A 49 9.27 -1.34 -20.58
C GLU A 49 8.54 -0.05 -20.94
N LEU A 50 8.21 0.71 -19.91
CA LEU A 50 7.65 2.05 -20.01
C LEU A 50 8.75 3.11 -19.83
N TYR A 51 8.61 4.22 -20.53
CA TYR A 51 9.25 5.48 -20.19
C TYR A 51 8.19 6.37 -19.55
N ILE A 52 8.38 6.70 -18.29
CA ILE A 52 7.40 7.40 -17.47
C ILE A 52 7.88 8.79 -17.08
N PHE A 53 6.93 9.73 -17.01
CA PHE A 53 7.10 11.06 -16.46
C PHE A 53 6.10 11.22 -15.31
N TYR A 54 6.56 11.65 -14.16
CA TYR A 54 5.69 11.83 -13.01
C TYR A 54 6.20 12.93 -12.08
N THR A 55 5.30 13.49 -11.30
CA THR A 55 5.65 14.46 -10.24
C THR A 55 5.82 13.73 -8.92
N ASN A 56 6.99 13.84 -8.30
CA ASN A 56 7.24 13.22 -7.00
C ASN A 56 6.59 14.03 -5.85
N ASP A 57 6.63 13.49 -4.63
CA ASP A 57 6.05 14.15 -3.43
C ASP A 57 6.68 15.51 -3.08
N LYS A 58 7.84 15.83 -3.67
CA LYS A 58 8.51 17.13 -3.51
C LYS A 58 8.09 18.14 -4.58
N GLY A 59 7.20 17.76 -5.49
CA GLY A 59 6.75 18.59 -6.60
C GLY A 59 7.75 18.66 -7.78
N ASN A 60 8.79 17.81 -7.79
CA ASN A 60 9.74 17.77 -8.89
C ASN A 60 9.27 16.79 -9.98
N GLU A 61 9.43 17.20 -11.23
CA GLU A 61 9.29 16.27 -12.35
C GLU A 61 10.43 15.26 -12.33
N VAL A 62 10.07 13.99 -12.49
CA VAL A 62 10.99 12.85 -12.54
C VAL A 62 10.64 12.04 -13.77
N GLU A 63 11.68 11.60 -14.49
CA GLU A 63 11.50 10.72 -15.63
C GLU A 63 12.41 9.50 -15.54
N GLY A 64 12.11 8.48 -16.32
CA GLY A 64 12.95 7.31 -16.41
C GLY A 64 12.26 6.09 -16.98
N ARG A 65 13.08 5.08 -17.25
CA ARG A 65 12.57 3.76 -17.68
C ARG A 65 12.08 2.99 -16.47
N LEU A 66 10.92 2.36 -16.63
CA LEU A 66 10.32 1.48 -15.64
C LEU A 66 9.96 0.15 -16.30
N ARG A 67 10.47 -0.94 -15.75
CA ARG A 67 9.98 -2.28 -16.01
C ARG A 67 8.76 -2.52 -15.11
N PRO A 68 7.53 -2.50 -15.66
CA PRO A 68 6.33 -2.66 -14.87
C PRO A 68 6.18 -4.12 -14.41
N GLU A 69 5.90 -4.32 -13.13
CA GLU A 69 5.69 -5.64 -12.53
C GLU A 69 4.26 -5.85 -12.07
N GLY A 70 3.51 -4.78 -11.87
CA GLY A 70 2.11 -4.86 -11.50
C GLY A 70 1.52 -3.56 -11.00
N LEU A 71 0.26 -3.68 -10.60
CA LEU A 71 -0.58 -2.60 -10.10
C LEU A 71 -1.09 -2.94 -8.71
N LYS A 72 -1.11 -1.97 -7.80
CA LYS A 72 -1.70 -2.12 -6.46
C LYS A 72 -2.57 -0.92 -6.12
N LEU A 73 -3.79 -1.21 -5.66
CA LEU A 73 -4.65 -0.21 -5.03
C LEU A 73 -4.29 -0.12 -3.54
N PHE A 74 -3.95 1.08 -3.08
CA PHE A 74 -3.69 1.37 -1.67
C PHE A 74 -4.22 2.75 -1.32
N HIS A 75 -5.00 2.90 -0.26
CA HIS A 75 -5.67 4.14 0.13
C HIS A 75 -6.43 4.82 -1.02
N ASN A 76 -7.20 4.05 -1.78
CA ASN A 76 -7.96 4.51 -2.96
C ASN A 76 -7.10 5.13 -4.07
N ARG A 77 -5.78 4.92 -4.04
CA ARG A 77 -4.82 5.33 -5.08
C ARG A 77 -4.23 4.11 -5.76
N TRP A 78 -4.29 4.08 -7.07
CA TRP A 78 -3.58 3.09 -7.86
C TRP A 78 -2.09 3.42 -7.95
N HIS A 79 -1.27 2.42 -7.81
CA HIS A 79 0.18 2.52 -7.92
C HIS A 79 0.68 1.54 -8.97
N LEU A 80 1.53 2.06 -9.86
CA LEU A 80 2.35 1.26 -10.76
C LEU A 80 3.62 0.85 -10.01
N LEU A 81 3.83 -0.46 -9.88
CA LEU A 81 5.01 -1.02 -9.24
C LEU A 81 5.92 -1.65 -10.27
N GLY A 82 7.21 -1.47 -10.07
CA GLY A 82 8.20 -2.03 -10.99
C GLY A 82 9.62 -1.66 -10.64
N TYR A 83 10.53 -1.96 -11.55
CA TYR A 83 11.96 -1.67 -11.39
C TYR A 83 12.35 -0.46 -12.24
N LYS A 84 12.73 0.62 -11.58
CA LYS A 84 13.24 1.83 -12.23
C LYS A 84 14.71 1.62 -12.62
N ASN A 85 15.05 1.98 -13.85
CA ASN A 85 16.40 1.85 -14.39
C ASN A 85 17.05 0.47 -14.15
N GLY A 86 16.24 -0.59 -14.10
CA GLY A 86 16.65 -1.98 -14.03
C GLY A 86 16.93 -2.55 -12.64
N SER A 87 17.02 -1.75 -11.57
CA SER A 87 17.44 -2.26 -10.26
C SER A 87 16.64 -1.78 -9.06
N GLU A 88 16.10 -0.59 -9.08
CA GLU A 88 15.39 0.01 -7.96
C GLU A 88 13.91 -0.32 -8.03
N PHE A 89 13.41 -1.14 -7.10
CA PHE A 89 11.99 -1.39 -6.98
C PHE A 89 11.30 -0.17 -6.39
N CYS A 90 10.33 0.37 -7.12
CA CYS A 90 9.60 1.56 -6.75
C CYS A 90 8.10 1.43 -7.01
N ALA A 91 7.34 2.31 -6.38
CA ALA A 91 5.91 2.48 -6.58
C ALA A 91 5.66 3.93 -7.04
N VAL A 92 4.95 4.08 -8.15
CA VAL A 92 4.58 5.38 -8.71
C VAL A 92 3.06 5.49 -8.69
N PRO A 93 2.48 6.46 -7.97
CA PRO A 93 1.04 6.67 -8.01
C PRO A 93 0.59 7.05 -9.41
N LEU A 94 -0.51 6.48 -9.89
CA LEU A 94 -0.99 6.76 -11.26
C LEU A 94 -1.45 8.21 -11.43
N ASP A 95 -2.00 8.82 -10.39
CA ASP A 95 -2.39 10.24 -10.38
C ASP A 95 -1.20 11.21 -10.37
N ALA A 96 0.00 10.73 -10.11
CA ALA A 96 1.25 11.48 -10.24
C ALA A 96 1.84 11.41 -11.66
N LEU A 97 1.41 10.44 -12.48
CA LEU A 97 1.86 10.30 -13.86
C LEU A 97 1.38 11.48 -14.70
N THR A 98 2.28 12.04 -15.47
CA THR A 98 1.97 13.09 -16.45
C THR A 98 1.98 12.56 -17.88
N ARG A 99 2.85 11.61 -18.16
CA ARG A 99 2.96 10.94 -19.48
C ARG A 99 3.57 9.55 -19.34
N ILE A 100 3.16 8.65 -20.20
CA ILE A 100 3.77 7.33 -20.38
C ILE A 100 4.02 7.05 -21.87
N TYR A 101 5.10 6.36 -22.17
CA TYR A 101 5.43 5.89 -23.53
C TYR A 101 6.03 4.49 -23.46
N LEU A 102 5.87 3.72 -24.53
CA LEU A 102 6.66 2.50 -24.72
C LEU A 102 8.13 2.87 -24.91
N SER A 103 9.04 2.28 -24.14
CA SER A 103 10.47 2.58 -24.25
C SER A 103 11.13 1.94 -25.46
N GLY A 104 10.43 1.06 -26.18
CA GLY A 104 10.99 0.22 -27.24
C GLY A 104 11.74 -1.01 -26.74
N ASN A 105 12.06 -1.08 -25.45
CA ASN A 105 12.68 -2.25 -24.84
C ASN A 105 11.64 -3.27 -24.41
N ARG A 106 12.03 -4.56 -24.49
CA ARG A 106 11.23 -5.66 -23.96
C ARG A 106 11.97 -6.36 -22.84
N PHE A 107 11.21 -6.91 -21.91
CA PHE A 107 11.72 -7.79 -20.87
C PHE A 107 10.97 -9.12 -20.90
N GLN A 108 11.65 -10.16 -20.42
CA GLN A 108 11.00 -11.45 -20.27
C GLN A 108 10.14 -11.42 -19.00
N THR A 109 8.85 -11.59 -19.17
CA THR A 109 7.91 -11.71 -18.04
C THR A 109 8.16 -13.03 -17.31
N ASP A 110 8.50 -12.97 -16.02
CA ASP A 110 8.61 -14.17 -15.20
C ASP A 110 7.23 -14.51 -14.62
N CYS A 111 6.59 -15.52 -15.17
CA CYS A 111 5.28 -15.99 -14.67
C CYS A 111 5.32 -16.52 -13.23
N ARG A 112 6.52 -16.74 -12.65
CA ARG A 112 6.69 -17.13 -11.24
C ARG A 112 6.77 -15.91 -10.32
N PHE A 113 6.96 -14.70 -10.87
CA PHE A 113 6.94 -13.48 -10.09
C PHE A 113 5.55 -13.25 -9.49
N SER A 114 5.52 -12.95 -8.21
CA SER A 114 4.29 -12.61 -7.50
C SER A 114 4.47 -11.31 -6.77
N LEU A 115 3.78 -10.26 -7.24
CA LEU A 115 3.76 -8.97 -6.57
C LEU A 115 3.21 -9.09 -5.13
N ALA A 116 2.19 -9.93 -4.92
CA ALA A 116 1.66 -10.21 -3.59
C ALA A 116 2.72 -10.78 -2.65
N LYS A 117 3.56 -11.72 -3.15
CA LYS A 117 4.68 -12.27 -2.37
C LYS A 117 5.77 -11.23 -2.15
N ARG A 118 6.05 -10.37 -3.13
CA ARG A 118 7.05 -9.29 -3.02
C ARG A 118 6.68 -8.27 -1.96
N LEU A 119 5.37 -8.05 -1.77
CA LEU A 119 4.81 -7.08 -0.82
C LEU A 119 4.25 -7.75 0.44
N SER A 120 4.46 -9.06 0.63
CA SER A 120 3.85 -9.81 1.74
C SER A 120 4.17 -9.24 3.11
N ASP A 121 5.38 -8.73 3.29
CA ASP A 121 5.85 -8.23 4.57
C ASP A 121 5.78 -6.68 4.66
N SER A 122 5.09 -6.05 3.70
CA SER A 122 4.91 -4.59 3.64
C SER A 122 3.49 -4.19 3.98
N ILE A 123 3.38 -3.16 4.79
CA ILE A 123 2.18 -2.35 4.83
C ILE A 123 2.30 -1.32 3.70
N GLY A 124 1.34 -1.32 2.76
CA GLY A 124 1.36 -0.38 1.65
C GLY A 124 2.05 -0.88 0.39
N VAL A 125 2.76 -0.01 -0.30
CA VAL A 125 3.35 -0.26 -1.64
C VAL A 125 4.88 -0.23 -1.65
N VAL A 126 5.51 0.20 -0.55
CA VAL A 126 6.96 0.31 -0.44
C VAL A 126 7.56 -0.98 0.10
N ALA A 127 8.42 -1.60 -0.70
CA ALA A 127 9.20 -2.78 -0.32
C ALA A 127 10.65 -2.63 -0.78
N PRO A 128 11.51 -1.94 0.00
CA PRO A 128 12.89 -1.66 -0.38
C PRO A 128 13.68 -2.92 -0.69
N THR A 129 14.50 -2.86 -1.74
CA THR A 129 15.37 -3.99 -2.09
C THR A 129 16.44 -4.19 -1.03
N GLY A 130 16.62 -5.45 -0.59
CA GLY A 130 17.63 -5.82 0.40
C GLY A 130 17.24 -5.58 1.86
N GLN A 131 16.13 -4.89 2.15
CA GLN A 131 15.61 -4.81 3.50
C GLN A 131 14.94 -6.13 3.87
N GLN A 132 15.22 -6.62 5.08
CA GLN A 132 14.59 -7.82 5.62
C GLN A 132 13.44 -7.43 6.54
N PRO A 133 12.35 -8.20 6.56
CA PRO A 133 11.30 -8.04 7.55
C PRO A 133 11.85 -8.37 8.94
N GLU A 134 11.29 -7.74 9.95
CA GLU A 134 11.67 -7.92 11.33
C GLU A 134 10.44 -8.03 12.22
N GLU A 135 10.65 -8.52 13.43
CA GLU A 135 9.58 -8.61 14.41
C GLU A 135 9.12 -7.21 14.84
N VAL A 136 7.82 -7.00 14.83
CA VAL A 136 7.17 -5.77 15.31
C VAL A 136 6.12 -6.18 16.33
N THR A 137 6.19 -5.66 17.55
CA THR A 137 5.19 -5.90 18.59
C THR A 137 4.41 -4.64 18.86
N LEU A 138 3.08 -4.74 18.69
CA LEU A 138 2.13 -3.70 19.07
C LEU A 138 1.33 -4.14 20.29
N ARG A 139 1.10 -3.23 21.23
CA ARG A 139 0.13 -3.38 22.31
C ARG A 139 -1.14 -2.67 21.93
N ALA A 140 -2.25 -3.37 21.94
CA ALA A 140 -3.57 -2.83 21.67
C ALA A 140 -4.34 -2.67 22.97
N TYR A 141 -4.99 -1.53 23.15
CA TYR A 141 -5.69 -1.17 24.38
C TYR A 141 -7.20 -1.31 24.23
N GLY A 142 -7.85 -1.75 25.32
CA GLY A 142 -9.30 -1.85 25.43
C GLY A 142 -9.95 -2.68 24.33
N SER A 143 -11.09 -2.23 23.82
CA SER A 143 -11.85 -2.92 22.76
C SER A 143 -11.13 -2.99 21.41
N PHE A 144 -10.04 -2.25 21.25
CA PHE A 144 -9.27 -2.29 19.99
C PHE A 144 -8.54 -3.63 19.81
N ALA A 145 -8.19 -4.33 20.89
CA ALA A 145 -7.69 -5.69 20.82
C ALA A 145 -8.70 -6.65 20.16
N ASP A 146 -9.99 -6.54 20.53
CA ASP A 146 -11.05 -7.34 19.91
C ASP A 146 -11.27 -6.97 18.45
N TYR A 147 -11.09 -5.71 18.10
CA TYR A 147 -11.13 -5.26 16.71
C TYR A 147 -9.99 -5.92 15.90
N LEU A 148 -8.75 -5.91 16.39
CA LEU A 148 -7.61 -6.55 15.72
C LEU A 148 -7.75 -8.07 15.60
N ARG A 149 -8.42 -8.74 16.54
CA ARG A 149 -8.74 -10.18 16.41
C ARG A 149 -9.66 -10.46 15.23
N LYS A 150 -10.61 -9.57 14.96
CA LYS A 150 -11.58 -9.69 13.86
C LYS A 150 -11.06 -9.13 12.55
N HIS A 151 -10.23 -8.10 12.62
CA HIS A 151 -9.68 -7.37 11.49
C HIS A 151 -8.16 -7.24 11.68
N PRO A 152 -7.39 -8.31 11.37
CA PRO A 152 -5.95 -8.30 11.54
C PRO A 152 -5.30 -7.13 10.79
N PHE A 153 -4.40 -6.42 11.45
CA PHE A 153 -3.66 -5.32 10.87
C PHE A 153 -2.77 -5.79 9.70
N HIS A 154 -2.26 -7.02 9.82
CA HIS A 154 -1.48 -7.69 8.78
C HIS A 154 -1.67 -9.21 8.89
N HIS A 155 -1.50 -9.95 7.79
CA HIS A 155 -1.69 -11.40 7.77
C HIS A 155 -0.72 -12.18 8.69
N SER A 156 0.44 -11.58 9.03
CA SER A 156 1.41 -12.16 9.97
C SER A 156 1.06 -11.93 11.43
N GLN A 157 -0.12 -11.38 11.74
CA GLN A 157 -0.52 -11.10 13.12
C GLN A 157 -0.61 -12.36 13.97
N VAL A 158 0.10 -12.35 15.10
CA VAL A 158 0.05 -13.40 16.12
C VAL A 158 -0.22 -12.76 17.47
N GLU A 159 -1.32 -13.14 18.11
CA GLU A 159 -1.60 -12.71 19.48
C GLU A 159 -0.65 -13.42 20.46
N ARG A 160 0.03 -12.66 21.32
CA ARG A 160 0.96 -13.20 22.33
C ARG A 160 0.31 -13.32 23.69
N ASN A 161 0.04 -12.19 24.31
CA ASN A 161 -0.41 -12.11 25.70
C ASN A 161 -1.53 -11.09 25.85
N ASP A 162 -2.56 -11.50 26.57
CA ASP A 162 -3.57 -10.59 27.10
C ASP A 162 -3.23 -10.30 28.58
N MET A 163 -2.92 -9.03 28.88
CA MET A 163 -2.56 -8.58 30.23
C MET A 163 -3.72 -7.86 30.94
N GLY A 164 -4.93 -7.94 30.38
CA GLY A 164 -6.13 -7.26 30.88
C GLY A 164 -6.16 -5.76 30.55
N SER A 165 -5.05 -5.04 30.74
CA SER A 165 -4.95 -3.62 30.35
C SER A 165 -4.58 -3.41 28.89
N PHE A 166 -3.91 -4.37 28.28
CA PHE A 166 -3.59 -4.40 26.84
C PHE A 166 -3.39 -5.84 26.38
N THR A 167 -3.54 -6.06 25.07
CA THR A 167 -3.17 -7.30 24.39
C THR A 167 -2.00 -7.04 23.46
N SER A 168 -0.99 -7.91 23.49
CA SER A 168 0.20 -7.81 22.61
C SER A 168 0.00 -8.65 21.36
N PHE A 169 0.30 -8.06 20.21
CA PHE A 169 0.30 -8.70 18.90
C PHE A 169 1.68 -8.54 18.25
N ASP A 170 2.20 -9.66 17.74
CA ASP A 170 3.43 -9.68 16.97
C ASP A 170 3.14 -9.78 15.48
N TYR A 171 4.03 -9.17 14.72
CA TYR A 171 4.00 -9.10 13.27
C TYR A 171 5.41 -9.32 12.74
N THR A 172 5.50 -9.81 11.50
CA THR A 172 6.73 -9.82 10.71
C THR A 172 6.56 -8.79 9.60
N LEU A 173 7.26 -7.65 9.68
CA LEU A 173 7.04 -6.49 8.81
C LEU A 173 8.33 -5.80 8.39
N LEU A 174 8.32 -5.20 7.20
CA LEU A 174 9.31 -4.21 6.81
C LEU A 174 9.04 -2.89 7.53
N VAL A 175 10.05 -2.36 8.22
CA VAL A 175 9.93 -1.07 8.92
C VAL A 175 10.10 0.07 7.93
N THR A 176 9.02 0.44 7.27
CA THR A 176 8.92 1.53 6.30
C THR A 176 8.27 2.77 6.91
N ASP A 177 8.31 3.89 6.20
CA ASP A 177 7.60 5.10 6.63
C ASP A 177 6.08 4.93 6.49
N GLU A 178 5.60 4.11 5.53
CA GLU A 178 4.18 3.74 5.41
C GLU A 178 3.70 3.00 6.66
N LEU A 179 4.49 2.05 7.20
CA LEU A 179 4.16 1.39 8.46
C LEU A 179 4.01 2.39 9.61
N VAL A 180 4.91 3.39 9.69
CA VAL A 180 4.81 4.45 10.70
C VAL A 180 3.51 5.24 10.54
N ASP A 181 3.12 5.54 9.32
CA ASP A 181 1.89 6.28 9.01
C ASP A 181 0.64 5.50 9.38
N GLU A 182 0.60 4.22 9.06
CA GLU A 182 -0.50 3.34 9.42
C GLU A 182 -0.65 3.20 10.94
N ILE A 183 0.47 3.04 11.66
CA ILE A 183 0.43 2.98 13.13
C ILE A 183 -0.02 4.33 13.70
N LEU A 184 0.46 5.45 13.16
CA LEU A 184 0.04 6.78 13.58
C LEU A 184 -1.47 6.99 13.39
N ALA A 185 -2.04 6.46 12.32
CA ALA A 185 -3.48 6.54 12.04
C ALA A 185 -4.33 5.76 13.06
N LEU A 186 -3.77 4.77 13.74
CA LEU A 186 -4.44 4.05 14.83
C LEU A 186 -4.54 4.90 16.12
N GLY A 187 -3.75 5.97 16.22
CA GLY A 187 -3.79 6.92 17.33
C GLY A 187 -3.32 6.30 18.66
N ASP A 188 -4.05 6.60 19.74
CA ASP A 188 -3.77 6.15 21.10
C ASP A 188 -4.25 4.72 21.41
N LYS A 189 -4.87 4.06 20.41
CA LYS A 189 -5.38 2.68 20.57
C LYS A 189 -4.25 1.64 20.60
N VAL A 190 -3.06 2.01 20.10
CA VAL A 190 -1.92 1.10 20.03
C VAL A 190 -0.63 1.78 20.50
N GLU A 191 0.30 0.96 21.00
CA GLU A 191 1.65 1.36 21.36
C GLU A 191 2.65 0.43 20.66
N ILE A 192 3.76 0.98 20.16
CA ILE A 192 4.87 0.18 19.64
C ILE A 192 5.72 -0.29 20.82
N ALA A 193 5.65 -1.58 21.15
CA ALA A 193 6.50 -2.19 22.16
C ALA A 193 7.89 -2.54 21.60
N TYR A 194 7.97 -3.00 20.35
CA TYR A 194 9.20 -3.38 19.66
C TYR A 194 9.01 -3.20 18.13
N PRO A 195 10.07 -2.87 17.35
CA PRO A 195 11.43 -2.51 17.80
C PRO A 195 11.52 -1.02 18.18
N GLU A 196 12.56 -0.71 18.99
CA GLU A 196 12.86 0.66 19.43
C GLU A 196 12.99 1.65 18.27
N LYS A 197 13.63 1.25 17.17
CA LYS A 197 13.80 2.12 16.00
C LYS A 197 12.48 2.56 15.38
N LEU A 198 11.45 1.68 15.36
CA LEU A 198 10.12 2.01 14.85
C LEU A 198 9.44 3.00 15.80
N ARG A 199 9.55 2.76 17.12
CA ARG A 199 9.03 3.68 18.13
C ARG A 199 9.66 5.07 18.01
N MET A 200 10.98 5.14 17.82
CA MET A 200 11.68 6.42 17.63
C MET A 200 11.24 7.16 16.36
N LYS A 201 11.03 6.47 15.24
CA LYS A 201 10.48 7.07 14.02
C LYS A 201 9.09 7.67 14.27
N LEU A 202 8.21 6.94 14.97
CA LEU A 202 6.88 7.42 15.32
C LEU A 202 6.94 8.66 16.22
N LEU A 203 7.76 8.63 17.27
CA LEU A 203 7.94 9.76 18.20
C LEU A 203 8.48 11.01 17.48
N GLN A 204 9.41 10.86 16.55
CA GLN A 204 9.90 11.97 15.71
C GLN A 204 8.79 12.56 14.86
N LYS A 205 7.91 11.72 14.29
CA LYS A 205 6.77 12.17 13.49
C LYS A 205 5.75 12.91 14.34
N ILE A 206 5.40 12.36 15.51
CA ILE A 206 4.53 13.02 16.50
C ILE A 206 5.12 14.37 16.93
N GLY A 207 6.41 14.43 17.20
CA GLY A 207 7.10 15.67 17.55
C GLY A 207 6.97 16.74 16.46
N ARG A 208 7.14 16.37 15.19
CA ARG A 208 6.93 17.29 14.06
C ARG A 208 5.48 17.76 13.97
N ILE A 209 4.52 16.88 14.18
CA ILE A 209 3.09 17.21 14.20
C ILE A 209 2.83 18.21 15.34
N ARG A 210 3.21 17.86 16.56
CA ARG A 210 3.03 18.72 17.73
C ARG A 210 3.59 20.14 17.50
N ASN A 211 4.78 20.25 16.93
CA ASN A 211 5.42 21.54 16.68
C ASN A 211 4.65 22.41 15.66
N ARG A 212 3.86 21.82 14.76
CA ARG A 212 2.99 22.56 13.83
C ARG A 212 1.72 23.11 14.50
N TYR A 213 1.30 22.51 15.62
CA TYR A 213 0.11 22.94 16.37
C TYR A 213 0.46 23.73 17.66
N ALA A 214 1.74 23.86 18.00
CA ALA A 214 2.21 24.56 19.19
C ALA A 214 2.56 26.03 18.90
N THR A 215 1.82 26.67 18.00
CA THR A 215 1.91 28.11 17.70
C THR A 215 1.13 28.95 18.68
#